data_cea877d41d885434da32a91d9a021926
#
_entry.id   cea877d41d885434da32a91d9a021926
#
_cell.length_a   1.000
_cell.length_b   1.000
_cell.length_c   1.000
_cell.angle_alpha   90.00
_cell.angle_beta   90.00
_cell.angle_gamma   90.00
#
_symmetry.space_group_name_H-M   'P 1'
#
loop_
_entity.id
_entity.type
_entity.pdbx_description
1 polymer ?
#
loop_
_entity_poly.entity_id
_entity_poly.type
_entity_poly.pdbx_seq_one_letter_code
_entity_poly.pdbx_strand_id
1 'polypeptide(L)'
;MNYEIKGTPFPVVICKVADGERMITEKGAMVWMSPNMEMQTSGGGLGKMFSKAFSGESMFQNIYTAHGEGMITFGSCFPGRIVPLEIAPGREFILQKSAFLAATEGVELSIHFNKKLGAGFFGGEGFIMQRLSGSGTAFAEIDGELVEYTLAPGQKLIVDTGNVAGFEPGVTIDIQQVPGIKNKLFGGEGLFNTTLTGPGRVWLQTMPISNVARSIRPFIPTGGNS
;
A
#
# COMPACT_ATOMS: atom_id res chain seq x y z
N MET A 1 18.89 -8.48 -2.70
CA MET A 1 18.87 -7.15 -3.34
C MET A 1 19.61 -6.14 -2.48
N ASN A 2 20.34 -5.17 -3.10
CA ASN A 2 21.01 -4.10 -2.35
C ASN A 2 20.19 -2.81 -2.47
N TYR A 3 19.84 -2.20 -1.34
CA TYR A 3 19.04 -0.97 -1.29
C TYR A 3 19.49 -0.07 -0.13
N GLU A 4 19.14 1.21 -0.21
CA GLU A 4 19.36 2.21 0.84
C GLU A 4 18.10 3.08 1.01
N ILE A 5 17.65 3.31 2.24
CA ILE A 5 16.52 4.20 2.56
C ILE A 5 17.09 5.51 3.08
N LYS A 6 16.68 6.63 2.46
CA LYS A 6 17.11 8.01 2.81
C LYS A 6 15.92 8.96 2.96
N GLY A 7 16.12 10.01 3.71
CA GLY A 7 15.22 11.17 3.76
C GLY A 7 14.05 11.01 4.72
N THR A 8 14.23 11.33 6.01
CA THR A 8 13.13 11.43 6.97
C THR A 8 12.73 12.90 7.12
N PRO A 9 11.43 13.27 7.10
CA PRO A 9 10.24 12.41 7.04
C PRO A 9 9.71 12.10 5.63
N PHE A 10 10.43 12.42 4.56
CA PHE A 10 10.06 12.16 3.17
C PHE A 10 10.99 11.11 2.57
N PRO A 11 10.80 9.83 2.93
CA PRO A 11 11.77 8.80 2.58
C PRO A 11 11.69 8.39 1.12
N VAL A 12 12.86 8.00 0.61
CA VAL A 12 13.01 7.28 -0.66
C VAL A 12 13.79 5.99 -0.41
N VAL A 13 13.49 4.96 -1.19
CA VAL A 13 14.32 3.75 -1.27
C VAL A 13 15.06 3.73 -2.61
N ILE A 14 16.38 3.69 -2.53
CA ILE A 14 17.30 3.62 -3.67
C ILE A 14 17.70 2.17 -3.84
N CYS A 15 17.28 1.55 -4.93
CA CYS A 15 17.52 0.13 -5.24
C CYS A 15 18.61 0.00 -6.29
N LYS A 16 19.65 -0.80 -6.03
CA LYS A 16 20.61 -1.26 -7.04
C LYS A 16 20.06 -2.52 -7.69
N VAL A 17 19.97 -2.51 -9.01
CA VAL A 17 19.34 -3.57 -9.82
C VAL A 17 20.38 -4.12 -10.77
N ALA A 18 20.62 -5.43 -10.70
CA ALA A 18 21.58 -6.08 -11.58
C ALA A 18 21.03 -6.24 -13.02
N ASP A 19 21.89 -6.59 -13.97
CA ASP A 19 21.48 -6.81 -15.36
C ASP A 19 20.37 -7.86 -15.47
N GLY A 20 19.28 -7.51 -16.16
CA GLY A 20 18.10 -8.35 -16.35
C GLY A 20 17.17 -8.45 -15.14
N GLU A 21 17.55 -7.96 -13.95
CA GLU A 21 16.65 -7.91 -12.81
C GLU A 21 15.53 -6.88 -13.00
N ARG A 22 14.42 -7.11 -12.32
CA ARG A 22 13.21 -6.30 -12.44
C ARG A 22 12.67 -5.85 -11.10
N MET A 23 12.12 -4.63 -11.12
CA MET A 23 11.33 -4.08 -10.02
C MET A 23 9.90 -3.84 -10.48
N ILE A 24 8.95 -4.12 -9.60
CA ILE A 24 7.53 -3.85 -9.82
C ILE A 24 7.06 -2.76 -8.86
N THR A 25 6.17 -1.89 -9.32
CA THR A 25 5.52 -0.88 -8.49
C THR A 25 4.12 -0.58 -8.99
N GLU A 26 3.29 0.00 -8.13
CA GLU A 26 2.07 0.65 -8.57
C GLU A 26 2.38 2.03 -9.22
N LYS A 27 1.39 2.62 -9.85
CA LYS A 27 1.54 3.85 -10.63
C LYS A 27 2.04 5.02 -9.74
N GLY A 28 3.12 5.68 -10.17
CA GLY A 28 3.56 6.96 -9.61
C GLY A 28 4.63 6.91 -8.52
N ALA A 29 5.09 5.74 -8.10
CA ALA A 29 6.08 5.61 -7.02
C ALA A 29 7.54 5.89 -7.46
N MET A 30 7.88 5.74 -8.75
CA MET A 30 9.22 6.01 -9.26
C MET A 30 9.51 7.51 -9.26
N VAL A 31 10.64 7.89 -8.65
CA VAL A 31 11.08 9.30 -8.53
C VAL A 31 12.24 9.60 -9.50
N TRP A 32 13.27 8.76 -9.55
CA TRP A 32 14.34 8.80 -10.55
C TRP A 32 14.92 7.42 -10.78
N MET A 33 15.59 7.24 -11.91
CA MET A 33 16.29 6.01 -12.27
C MET A 33 17.47 6.31 -13.20
N SER A 34 18.42 5.37 -13.30
CA SER A 34 19.51 5.45 -14.27
C SER A 34 18.99 5.25 -15.71
N PRO A 35 19.69 5.80 -16.73
CA PRO A 35 19.20 5.77 -18.12
C PRO A 35 19.05 4.37 -18.73
N ASN A 36 19.70 3.37 -18.15
CA ASN A 36 19.64 1.97 -18.57
C ASN A 36 18.52 1.17 -17.93
N MET A 37 17.60 1.83 -17.23
CA MET A 37 16.35 1.22 -16.76
C MET A 37 15.24 1.43 -17.78
N GLU A 38 14.59 0.35 -18.21
CA GLU A 38 13.45 0.37 -19.11
C GLU A 38 12.13 0.19 -18.34
N MET A 39 11.17 1.06 -18.59
CA MET A 39 9.83 0.96 -17.98
C MET A 39 8.84 0.36 -18.96
N GLN A 40 8.10 -0.65 -18.52
CA GLN A 40 6.95 -1.22 -19.22
C GLN A 40 5.72 -1.16 -18.31
N THR A 41 4.57 -0.71 -18.83
CA THR A 41 3.30 -0.71 -18.09
C THR A 41 2.50 -1.95 -18.46
N SER A 42 2.15 -2.78 -17.49
CA SER A 42 1.26 -3.91 -17.71
C SER A 42 -0.19 -3.40 -17.85
N GLY A 43 -0.76 -3.53 -19.06
CA GLY A 43 -2.13 -3.05 -19.32
C GLY A 43 -2.46 -2.85 -20.80
N GLY A 44 -1.48 -2.89 -21.70
CA GLY A 44 -1.65 -2.71 -23.15
C GLY A 44 -0.91 -3.76 -23.97
N GLY A 45 -1.62 -4.63 -24.66
CA GLY A 45 -1.14 -5.41 -25.81
C GLY A 45 -0.14 -6.56 -25.55
N LEU A 46 1.01 -6.32 -24.96
CA LEU A 46 2.05 -7.32 -24.65
C LEU A 46 1.93 -7.86 -23.22
N GLY A 47 1.18 -7.18 -22.34
CA GLY A 47 1.01 -7.54 -20.93
C GLY A 47 0.22 -8.82 -20.65
N LYS A 48 -0.35 -9.48 -21.66
CA LYS A 48 -1.08 -10.75 -21.49
C LYS A 48 -0.25 -11.93 -21.04
N MET A 49 1.07 -11.88 -21.19
CA MET A 49 1.94 -12.96 -20.70
C MET A 49 2.19 -12.89 -19.20
N PHE A 50 2.13 -11.68 -18.60
CA PHE A 50 2.34 -11.48 -17.16
C PHE A 50 1.04 -11.46 -16.36
N SER A 51 -0.13 -11.31 -17.00
CA SER A 51 -1.44 -11.30 -16.34
C SER A 51 -1.89 -12.67 -15.79
N LYS A 52 -1.18 -13.76 -16.07
CA LYS A 52 -1.50 -15.09 -15.54
C LYS A 52 -1.18 -15.28 -14.05
N ALA A 53 -0.36 -14.40 -13.46
CA ALA A 53 -0.03 -14.43 -12.03
C ALA A 53 -1.06 -13.67 -11.16
N PHE A 54 -1.97 -12.89 -11.77
CA PHE A 54 -2.91 -12.05 -11.03
C PHE A 54 -4.34 -12.57 -11.21
N SER A 55 -4.82 -13.32 -10.23
CA SER A 55 -6.22 -13.71 -10.10
C SER A 55 -7.03 -12.54 -9.50
N GLY A 56 -7.65 -11.74 -10.34
CA GLY A 56 -8.56 -10.66 -9.92
C GLY A 56 -8.18 -9.31 -10.50
N GLU A 57 -9.14 -8.44 -10.73
CA GLU A 57 -9.13 -7.12 -11.37
C GLU A 57 -7.76 -6.54 -11.72
N SER A 58 -7.56 -6.12 -12.97
CA SER A 58 -6.29 -5.67 -13.54
C SER A 58 -5.66 -4.55 -12.70
N MET A 59 -4.73 -4.92 -11.83
CA MET A 59 -3.87 -3.95 -11.16
C MET A 59 -2.85 -3.47 -12.19
N PHE A 60 -2.89 -2.18 -12.50
CA PHE A 60 -1.90 -1.55 -13.38
C PHE A 60 -0.57 -1.49 -12.62
N GLN A 61 0.39 -2.28 -13.05
CA GLN A 61 1.74 -2.25 -12.54
C GLN A 61 2.71 -1.73 -13.57
N ASN A 62 3.69 -0.97 -13.10
CA ASN A 62 4.87 -0.64 -13.86
C ASN A 62 5.98 -1.63 -13.51
N ILE A 63 6.61 -2.17 -14.54
CA ILE A 63 7.75 -3.07 -14.44
C ILE A 63 8.97 -2.32 -14.97
N TYR A 64 10.03 -2.29 -14.18
CA TYR A 64 11.30 -1.65 -14.53
C TYR A 64 12.37 -2.73 -14.67
N THR A 65 12.98 -2.84 -15.85
CA THR A 65 14.03 -3.82 -16.17
C THR A 65 15.36 -3.11 -16.32
N ALA A 66 16.42 -3.62 -15.69
CA ALA A 66 17.76 -3.11 -15.85
C ALA A 66 18.46 -3.75 -17.06
N HIS A 67 19.08 -2.93 -17.90
CA HIS A 67 19.97 -3.35 -18.99
C HIS A 67 21.42 -3.00 -18.61
N GLY A 68 22.12 -3.94 -17.99
CA GLY A 68 23.35 -3.72 -17.22
C GLY A 68 23.03 -3.33 -15.76
N GLU A 69 24.08 -3.04 -14.97
CA GLU A 69 23.88 -2.55 -13.60
C GLU A 69 23.13 -1.22 -13.59
N GLY A 70 21.98 -1.18 -12.95
CA GLY A 70 21.10 -0.02 -12.89
C GLY A 70 20.77 0.41 -11.47
N MET A 71 20.13 1.56 -11.37
CA MET A 71 19.60 2.10 -10.12
C MET A 71 18.20 2.64 -10.38
N ILE A 72 17.28 2.35 -9.47
CA ILE A 72 15.93 2.94 -9.46
C ILE A 72 15.56 3.37 -8.04
N THR A 73 14.86 4.48 -7.94
CA THR A 73 14.44 5.06 -6.66
C THR A 73 12.94 5.20 -6.62
N PHE A 74 12.35 4.69 -5.54
CA PHE A 74 10.92 4.85 -5.24
C PHE A 74 10.77 5.75 -4.02
N GLY A 75 9.78 6.63 -4.05
CA GLY A 75 9.52 7.60 -3.00
C GLY A 75 8.12 7.46 -2.45
N SER A 76 8.01 7.61 -1.13
CA SER A 76 6.71 7.79 -0.49
C SER A 76 6.07 9.10 -0.95
N CYS A 77 4.78 9.08 -1.23
CA CYS A 77 4.04 10.26 -1.63
C CYS A 77 3.61 11.14 -0.45
N PHE A 78 3.78 10.66 0.77
CA PHE A 78 3.40 11.34 2.01
C PHE A 78 4.50 11.23 3.07
N PRO A 79 4.60 12.20 4.03
CA PRO A 79 5.55 12.11 5.13
C PRO A 79 5.35 10.83 5.95
N GLY A 80 6.43 10.07 6.16
CA GLY A 80 6.31 8.83 6.87
C GLY A 80 7.57 7.97 6.84
N ARG A 81 7.39 6.68 6.67
CA ARG A 81 8.48 5.68 6.64
C ARG A 81 8.34 4.73 5.47
N ILE A 82 9.47 4.22 4.98
CA ILE A 82 9.53 3.05 4.12
C ILE A 82 10.03 1.86 4.94
N VAL A 83 9.29 0.76 4.91
CA VAL A 83 9.59 -0.47 5.64
C VAL A 83 9.92 -1.57 4.66
N PRO A 84 11.14 -2.15 4.69
CA PRO A 84 11.48 -3.30 3.88
C PRO A 84 10.88 -4.57 4.48
N LEU A 85 10.30 -5.41 3.61
CA LEU A 85 9.66 -6.67 3.94
C LEU A 85 10.31 -7.80 3.14
N GLU A 86 10.94 -8.74 3.84
CA GLU A 86 11.49 -9.94 3.22
C GLU A 86 10.39 -10.98 3.07
N ILE A 87 10.01 -11.26 1.82
CA ILE A 87 8.98 -12.21 1.43
C ILE A 87 9.63 -13.56 1.12
N ALA A 88 9.09 -14.62 1.68
CA ALA A 88 9.56 -15.99 1.44
C ALA A 88 8.39 -16.97 1.66
N PRO A 89 8.48 -18.22 1.19
CA PRO A 89 7.51 -19.25 1.53
C PRO A 89 7.28 -19.36 3.04
N GLY A 90 6.02 -19.17 3.48
CA GLY A 90 5.64 -19.12 4.90
C GLY A 90 5.89 -17.78 5.59
N ARG A 91 6.43 -16.79 4.90
CA ARG A 91 6.63 -15.41 5.39
C ARG A 91 5.96 -14.42 4.45
N GLU A 92 4.67 -14.34 4.58
CA GLU A 92 3.80 -13.47 3.79
C GLU A 92 3.33 -12.28 4.62
N PHE A 93 2.89 -11.23 3.94
CA PHE A 93 2.35 -10.02 4.57
C PHE A 93 1.05 -9.61 3.89
N ILE A 94 0.15 -9.00 4.66
CA ILE A 94 -1.08 -8.41 4.14
C ILE A 94 -0.99 -6.91 4.37
N LEU A 95 -0.93 -6.14 3.29
CA LEU A 95 -0.82 -4.69 3.32
C LEU A 95 -2.07 -4.03 2.76
N GLN A 96 -2.39 -2.85 3.25
CA GLN A 96 -3.32 -1.97 2.56
C GLN A 96 -2.75 -1.64 1.17
N LYS A 97 -3.62 -1.58 0.15
CA LYS A 97 -3.20 -1.32 -1.24
C LYS A 97 -2.32 -0.06 -1.36
N SER A 98 -2.71 1.02 -0.69
CA SER A 98 -1.93 2.28 -0.67
C SER A 98 -0.61 2.19 0.10
N ALA A 99 -0.38 1.16 0.90
CA ALA A 99 0.88 0.96 1.60
C ALA A 99 1.91 0.14 0.78
N PHE A 100 1.55 -0.39 -0.39
CA PHE A 100 2.50 -1.04 -1.29
C PHE A 100 3.24 0.01 -2.11
N LEU A 101 4.58 0.08 -1.97
CA LEU A 101 5.42 1.03 -2.70
C LEU A 101 6.08 0.38 -3.92
N ALA A 102 6.86 -0.66 -3.71
CA ALA A 102 7.57 -1.39 -4.77
C ALA A 102 8.01 -2.78 -4.29
N ALA A 103 8.36 -3.67 -5.21
CA ALA A 103 8.95 -4.97 -4.87
C ALA A 103 9.85 -5.48 -6.00
N THR A 104 10.66 -6.51 -5.70
CA THR A 104 11.32 -7.34 -6.70
C THR A 104 10.30 -8.21 -7.44
N GLU A 105 10.59 -8.61 -8.67
CA GLU A 105 9.67 -9.39 -9.55
C GLU A 105 9.16 -10.70 -8.94
N GLY A 106 9.92 -11.33 -8.03
CA GLY A 106 9.51 -12.58 -7.38
C GLY A 106 8.41 -12.42 -6.31
N VAL A 107 8.01 -11.19 -6.01
CA VAL A 107 6.90 -10.91 -5.10
C VAL A 107 5.59 -10.85 -5.89
N GLU A 108 4.63 -11.65 -5.46
CA GLU A 108 3.30 -11.74 -6.04
C GLU A 108 2.29 -10.97 -5.16
N LEU A 109 1.43 -10.17 -5.81
CA LEU A 109 0.34 -9.46 -5.16
C LEU A 109 -1.01 -10.08 -5.53
N SER A 110 -1.86 -10.31 -4.52
CA SER A 110 -3.22 -10.77 -4.71
C SER A 110 -4.17 -10.07 -3.76
N ILE A 111 -5.45 -9.93 -4.12
CA ILE A 111 -6.45 -9.33 -3.22
C ILE A 111 -6.73 -10.31 -2.10
N HIS A 112 -6.49 -9.88 -0.86
CA HIS A 112 -6.83 -10.63 0.35
C HIS A 112 -8.22 -10.26 0.87
N PHE A 113 -8.56 -8.97 0.83
CA PHE A 113 -9.83 -8.44 1.34
C PHE A 113 -10.21 -7.17 0.56
N ASN A 114 -11.50 -7.03 0.24
CA ASN A 114 -12.00 -5.83 -0.43
C ASN A 114 -13.38 -5.48 0.16
N LYS A 115 -13.54 -4.23 0.63
CA LYS A 115 -14.81 -3.70 1.12
C LYS A 115 -15.06 -2.30 0.58
N LYS A 116 -16.16 -2.12 -0.13
CA LYS A 116 -16.61 -0.78 -0.57
C LYS A 116 -17.14 -0.01 0.64
N LEU A 117 -16.54 1.14 0.94
CA LEU A 117 -16.86 1.96 2.12
C LEU A 117 -17.55 3.30 1.77
N GLY A 118 -17.96 3.48 0.50
CA GLY A 118 -18.53 4.74 -0.01
C GLY A 118 -17.55 5.55 -0.86
N ALA A 119 -18.08 6.50 -1.64
CA ALA A 119 -17.32 7.18 -2.69
C ALA A 119 -16.19 8.10 -2.19
N GLY A 120 -16.21 8.55 -0.95
CA GLY A 120 -15.21 9.45 -0.38
C GLY A 120 -14.10 8.78 0.42
N PHE A 121 -14.13 7.45 0.57
CA PHE A 121 -13.08 6.70 1.23
C PHE A 121 -12.13 6.07 0.20
N PHE A 122 -10.83 6.20 0.44
CA PHE A 122 -9.77 5.55 -0.37
C PHE A 122 -9.91 5.81 -1.89
N GLY A 123 -10.25 7.06 -2.28
CA GLY A 123 -10.35 7.43 -3.70
C GLY A 123 -11.50 6.77 -4.47
N GLY A 124 -12.51 6.21 -3.77
CA GLY A 124 -13.67 5.53 -4.40
C GLY A 124 -13.46 4.04 -4.69
N GLU A 125 -12.23 3.53 -4.62
CA GLU A 125 -11.93 2.09 -4.83
C GLU A 125 -12.37 1.20 -3.65
N GLY A 126 -12.58 1.79 -2.47
CA GLY A 126 -12.85 1.08 -1.23
C GLY A 126 -11.57 0.73 -0.46
N PHE A 127 -11.74 0.01 0.64
CA PHE A 127 -10.63 -0.48 1.45
C PHE A 127 -10.18 -1.85 0.92
N ILE A 128 -8.98 -1.89 0.39
CA ILE A 128 -8.40 -3.08 -0.23
C ILE A 128 -7.15 -3.49 0.54
N MET A 129 -7.11 -4.75 0.95
CA MET A 129 -5.92 -5.39 1.53
C MET A 129 -5.36 -6.38 0.51
N GLN A 130 -4.05 -6.31 0.28
CA GLN A 130 -3.31 -7.14 -0.66
C GLN A 130 -2.41 -8.11 0.11
N ARG A 131 -2.38 -9.36 -0.31
CA ARG A 131 -1.41 -10.35 0.15
C ARG A 131 -0.16 -10.26 -0.71
N LEU A 132 0.99 -10.16 -0.06
CA LEU A 132 2.31 -10.26 -0.64
C LEU A 132 2.84 -11.67 -0.35
N SER A 133 3.11 -12.43 -1.40
CA SER A 133 3.59 -13.82 -1.36
C SER A 133 4.73 -14.04 -2.36
N GLY A 134 5.22 -15.26 -2.51
CA GLY A 134 6.35 -15.57 -3.38
C GLY A 134 7.70 -15.45 -2.69
N SER A 135 8.69 -14.81 -3.33
CA SER A 135 10.04 -14.66 -2.78
C SER A 135 10.69 -13.38 -3.28
N GLY A 136 11.24 -12.58 -2.38
CA GLY A 136 11.92 -11.33 -2.70
C GLY A 136 11.80 -10.29 -1.62
N THR A 137 12.13 -9.04 -1.97
CA THR A 137 12.00 -7.90 -1.08
C THR A 137 10.87 -6.99 -1.57
N ALA A 138 9.95 -6.66 -0.69
CA ALA A 138 8.93 -5.63 -0.92
C ALA A 138 9.20 -4.42 -0.02
N PHE A 139 8.71 -3.26 -0.43
CA PHE A 139 8.78 -2.02 0.33
C PHE A 139 7.37 -1.52 0.59
N ALA A 140 7.06 -1.30 1.86
CA ALA A 140 5.81 -0.68 2.28
C ALA A 140 6.05 0.78 2.64
N GLU A 141 5.18 1.69 2.17
CA GLU A 141 5.11 3.05 2.68
C GLU A 141 4.10 3.14 3.81
N ILE A 142 4.46 3.88 4.86
CA ILE A 142 3.65 4.09 6.06
C ILE A 142 3.46 5.58 6.24
N ASP A 143 2.22 6.02 6.30
CA ASP A 143 1.87 7.42 6.49
C ASP A 143 2.09 7.85 7.96
N GLY A 144 3.06 8.73 8.20
CA GLY A 144 3.51 9.12 9.53
C GLY A 144 4.41 8.05 10.17
N GLU A 145 4.16 7.72 11.43
CA GLU A 145 4.95 6.74 12.18
C GLU A 145 4.30 5.35 12.15
N LEU A 146 5.15 4.33 12.13
CA LEU A 146 4.75 2.94 12.28
C LEU A 146 4.58 2.59 13.75
N VAL A 147 3.41 2.05 14.10
CA VAL A 147 3.15 1.46 15.41
C VAL A 147 2.80 -0.01 15.24
N GLU A 148 3.51 -0.88 15.95
CA GLU A 148 3.32 -2.33 15.87
C GLU A 148 2.70 -2.88 17.17
N TYR A 149 1.75 -3.83 17.00
CA TYR A 149 1.22 -4.64 18.10
C TYR A 149 1.29 -6.11 17.73
N THR A 150 1.55 -6.96 18.73
CA THR A 150 1.39 -8.41 18.60
C THR A 150 0.13 -8.83 19.35
N LEU A 151 -0.84 -9.36 18.62
CA LEU A 151 -2.11 -9.83 19.18
C LEU A 151 -2.01 -11.33 19.51
N ALA A 152 -2.39 -11.70 20.72
CA ALA A 152 -2.55 -13.09 21.11
C ALA A 152 -3.77 -13.73 20.41
N PRO A 153 -3.89 -15.07 20.35
CA PRO A 153 -5.06 -15.75 19.80
C PRO A 153 -6.38 -15.23 20.41
N GLY A 154 -7.29 -14.75 19.58
CA GLY A 154 -8.58 -14.18 19.98
C GLY A 154 -8.52 -12.76 20.56
N GLN A 155 -7.32 -12.20 20.79
CA GLN A 155 -7.18 -10.80 21.21
C GLN A 155 -7.64 -9.88 20.09
N LYS A 156 -8.41 -8.85 20.45
CA LYS A 156 -8.98 -7.89 19.50
C LYS A 156 -8.38 -6.50 19.71
N LEU A 157 -8.17 -5.81 18.59
CA LEU A 157 -7.83 -4.39 18.55
C LEU A 157 -8.81 -3.69 17.61
N ILE A 158 -9.44 -2.60 18.08
CA ILE A 158 -10.32 -1.76 17.26
C ILE A 158 -9.52 -0.54 16.81
N VAL A 159 -9.54 -0.28 15.50
CA VAL A 159 -8.73 0.75 14.84
C VAL A 159 -9.61 1.53 13.87
N ASP A 160 -9.41 2.84 13.72
CA ASP A 160 -9.95 3.57 12.56
C ASP A 160 -9.41 2.92 11.29
N THR A 161 -10.29 2.63 10.34
CA THR A 161 -9.95 1.84 9.15
C THR A 161 -8.76 2.43 8.37
N GLY A 162 -8.65 3.76 8.31
CA GLY A 162 -7.54 4.43 7.64
C GLY A 162 -6.16 4.21 8.29
N ASN A 163 -6.14 3.90 9.58
CA ASN A 163 -4.89 3.69 10.32
C ASN A 163 -4.33 2.27 10.18
N VAL A 164 -5.03 1.34 9.54
CA VAL A 164 -4.52 -0.02 9.28
C VAL A 164 -3.58 0.02 8.09
N ALA A 165 -2.28 -0.19 8.30
CA ALA A 165 -1.29 -0.31 7.22
C ALA A 165 -1.11 -1.77 6.77
N GLY A 166 -1.14 -2.72 7.71
CA GLY A 166 -0.99 -4.13 7.37
C GLY A 166 -1.03 -5.07 8.57
N PHE A 167 -0.91 -6.37 8.30
CA PHE A 167 -0.87 -7.41 9.32
C PHE A 167 -0.33 -8.74 8.77
N GLU A 168 0.03 -9.65 9.68
CA GLU A 168 0.42 -11.02 9.32
C GLU A 168 -0.81 -11.89 8.97
N PRO A 169 -0.66 -12.94 8.13
CA PRO A 169 -1.78 -13.77 7.65
C PRO A 169 -2.62 -14.46 8.74
N GLY A 170 -2.11 -14.58 9.96
CA GLY A 170 -2.85 -15.14 11.11
C GLY A 170 -3.91 -14.19 11.69
N VAL A 171 -3.84 -12.90 11.36
CA VAL A 171 -4.80 -11.90 11.84
C VAL A 171 -6.02 -11.89 10.94
N THR A 172 -7.21 -11.86 11.52
CA THR A 172 -8.47 -11.66 10.80
C THR A 172 -8.96 -10.24 10.91
N ILE A 173 -9.68 -9.77 9.89
CA ILE A 173 -10.18 -8.40 9.77
C ILE A 173 -11.69 -8.39 9.63
N ASP A 174 -12.37 -7.50 10.38
CA ASP A 174 -13.79 -7.16 10.21
C ASP A 174 -13.95 -5.64 10.27
N ILE A 175 -14.70 -5.08 9.32
CA ILE A 175 -14.94 -3.64 9.24
C ILE A 175 -16.41 -3.37 9.47
N GLN A 176 -16.71 -2.47 10.40
CA GLN A 176 -18.06 -2.09 10.76
C GLN A 176 -18.24 -0.57 10.68
N GLN A 177 -19.42 -0.16 10.20
CA GLN A 177 -19.81 1.24 10.27
C GLN A 177 -20.16 1.60 11.73
N VAL A 178 -19.67 2.73 12.20
CA VAL A 178 -20.01 3.23 13.56
C VAL A 178 -21.46 3.68 13.59
N PRO A 179 -22.31 3.06 14.44
CA PRO A 179 -23.72 3.44 14.55
C PRO A 179 -23.89 4.86 15.11
N GLY A 180 -24.93 5.58 14.65
CA GLY A 180 -25.37 6.84 15.25
C GLY A 180 -24.68 8.11 14.76
N ILE A 181 -23.59 8.02 14.02
CA ILE A 181 -22.97 9.19 13.37
C ILE A 181 -23.61 9.37 12.00
N LYS A 182 -24.84 9.89 11.97
CA LYS A 182 -25.46 10.37 10.73
C LYS A 182 -24.83 11.73 10.35
N ASN A 183 -23.81 11.71 9.62
CA ASN A 183 -23.38 12.34 8.37
C ASN A 183 -23.66 13.83 8.09
N LYS A 184 -24.04 14.67 9.03
CA LYS A 184 -24.17 16.12 8.74
C LYS A 184 -22.88 16.91 8.91
N LEU A 185 -21.91 16.42 9.68
CA LEU A 185 -20.65 17.14 9.95
C LEU A 185 -19.48 16.75 9.02
N PHE A 186 -19.56 15.61 8.34
CA PHE A 186 -18.41 15.07 7.56
C PHE A 186 -18.74 14.78 6.08
N GLY A 187 -19.69 15.48 5.50
CA GLY A 187 -19.95 15.36 4.06
C GLY A 187 -20.63 14.08 3.61
N GLY A 188 -21.39 13.41 4.47
CA GLY A 188 -22.24 12.25 4.09
C GLY A 188 -21.60 10.88 4.28
N GLU A 189 -20.35 10.78 4.72
CA GLU A 189 -19.59 9.53 4.79
C GLU A 189 -19.45 9.06 6.25
N GLY A 190 -19.84 7.82 6.54
CA GLY A 190 -19.79 7.23 7.89
C GLY A 190 -18.34 7.02 8.34
N LEU A 191 -18.10 7.01 9.65
CA LEU A 191 -16.87 6.50 10.21
C LEU A 191 -16.91 4.97 10.21
N PHE A 192 -15.78 4.34 9.87
CA PHE A 192 -15.63 2.90 9.87
C PHE A 192 -14.54 2.49 10.85
N ASN A 193 -14.86 1.54 11.69
CA ASN A 193 -13.90 0.89 12.56
C ASN A 193 -13.56 -0.50 12.04
N THR A 194 -12.28 -0.82 12.08
CA THR A 194 -11.74 -2.13 11.78
C THR A 194 -11.43 -2.86 13.07
N THR A 195 -11.97 -4.06 13.24
CA THR A 195 -11.59 -4.99 14.30
C THR A 195 -10.56 -5.97 13.74
N LEU A 196 -9.36 -5.92 14.28
CA LEU A 196 -8.28 -6.89 14.01
C LEU A 196 -8.28 -7.92 15.12
N THR A 197 -8.28 -9.21 14.77
CA THR A 197 -8.27 -10.31 15.75
C THR A 197 -7.08 -11.21 15.49
N GLY A 198 -6.22 -11.39 16.50
CA GLY A 198 -5.02 -12.23 16.45
C GLY A 198 -5.32 -13.75 16.39
N PRO A 199 -4.30 -14.55 16.14
CA PRO A 199 -2.90 -14.26 16.45
C PRO A 199 -2.12 -13.59 15.32
N GLY A 200 -1.15 -12.74 15.67
CA GLY A 200 -0.18 -12.17 14.73
C GLY A 200 0.14 -10.72 14.97
N ARG A 201 1.12 -10.20 14.21
CA ARG A 201 1.50 -8.78 14.26
C ARG A 201 0.58 -7.96 13.39
N VAL A 202 0.31 -6.73 13.86
CA VAL A 202 -0.45 -5.71 13.12
C VAL A 202 0.39 -4.44 13.05
N TRP A 203 0.33 -3.76 11.91
CA TRP A 203 1.03 -2.51 11.63
C TRP A 203 0.01 -1.40 11.43
N LEU A 204 0.18 -0.36 12.23
CA LEU A 204 -0.68 0.82 12.18
C LEU A 204 0.15 2.03 11.75
N GLN A 205 -0.48 2.93 11.01
CA GLN A 205 0.07 4.22 10.60
C GLN A 205 -0.62 5.35 11.37
N THR A 206 0.16 6.36 11.79
CA THR A 206 -0.36 7.40 12.68
C THR A 206 -1.03 8.55 11.96
N MET A 207 -0.74 8.76 10.67
CA MET A 207 -1.21 9.92 9.92
C MET A 207 -1.64 9.55 8.48
N PRO A 208 -2.67 8.67 8.31
CA PRO A 208 -3.10 8.27 6.98
C PRO A 208 -3.53 9.48 6.14
N ILE A 209 -3.13 9.52 4.87
CA ILE A 209 -3.42 10.63 3.94
C ILE A 209 -4.92 10.93 3.85
N SER A 210 -5.77 9.94 4.02
CA SER A 210 -7.23 10.09 4.06
C SER A 210 -7.69 10.99 5.21
N ASN A 211 -7.04 10.91 6.38
CA ASN A 211 -7.35 11.76 7.53
C ASN A 211 -6.89 13.20 7.30
N VAL A 212 -5.71 13.37 6.68
CA VAL A 212 -5.19 14.70 6.30
C VAL A 212 -6.08 15.35 5.26
N ALA A 213 -6.44 14.64 4.20
CA ALA A 213 -7.35 15.14 3.16
C ALA A 213 -8.69 15.56 3.75
N ARG A 214 -9.24 14.80 4.70
CA ARG A 214 -10.48 15.14 5.43
C ARG A 214 -10.32 16.41 6.26
N SER A 215 -9.18 16.59 6.92
CA SER A 215 -8.88 17.77 7.75
C SER A 215 -8.69 19.03 6.92
N ILE A 216 -8.16 18.92 5.69
CA ILE A 216 -7.91 20.06 4.80
C ILE A 216 -9.17 20.45 4.00
N ARG A 217 -10.04 19.49 3.68
CA ARG A 217 -11.24 19.69 2.86
C ARG A 217 -12.10 20.92 3.23
N PRO A 218 -12.36 21.23 4.52
CA PRO A 218 -13.14 22.43 4.91
C PRO A 218 -12.48 23.75 4.53
N PHE A 219 -11.17 23.76 4.31
CA PHE A 219 -10.39 24.97 3.99
C PHE A 219 -10.15 25.14 2.49
N ILE A 220 -10.54 24.18 1.66
CA ILE A 220 -10.44 24.28 0.20
C ILE A 220 -11.72 24.95 -0.31
N PRO A 221 -11.63 26.13 -0.99
CA PRO A 221 -12.78 26.76 -1.61
C PRO A 221 -13.40 25.79 -2.63
N THR A 222 -14.62 25.34 -2.39
CA THR A 222 -15.41 24.68 -3.43
C THR A 222 -15.93 25.76 -4.35
N GLY A 223 -15.48 25.79 -5.63
CA GLY A 223 -15.96 26.72 -6.63
C GLY A 223 -17.49 26.64 -6.68
N GLY A 224 -18.15 27.67 -6.14
CA GLY A 224 -19.57 27.84 -6.33
C GLY A 224 -19.84 28.08 -7.81
N ASN A 225 -20.67 27.27 -8.43
CA ASN A 225 -21.34 27.66 -9.66
C ASN A 225 -22.17 28.90 -9.33
N SER A 226 -21.67 30.06 -9.76
CA SER A 226 -22.49 31.28 -9.96
C SER A 226 -23.27 31.14 -11.23
#